data_95715b0134f6ce6c1d927166c5507f12
#
_entry.id   95715b0134f6ce6c1d927166c5507f12
#
_cell.length_a   1.000
_cell.length_b   1.000
_cell.length_c   1.000
_cell.angle_alpha   90.00
_cell.angle_beta   90.00
_cell.angle_gamma   90.00
#
_symmetry.space_group_name_H-M   'P 1'
#
loop_
_entity.id
_entity.type
_entity.pdbx_description
1 polymer ?
#
loop_
_entity_poly.entity_id
_entity_poly.type
_entity_poly.pdbx_seq_one_letter_code
_entity_poly.pdbx_strand_id
1 'polypeptide(L)'
;MKRISILLAVCLLLSIPVQAAAPASFRYESGRFGFSVTIPGIGQEEVIAEETDTGVTFCHALSHEKYGGEIGSIEVVSPRSAFFSGHYDNMAYQIIAMGKNHVFLWKEPGGGAHTGGDALEAYRRVSSAFSMENLRNGLVPAQPEEWPKLRTTGHPAYLPVSGGLARPDDSLTRGELAQMLYTLLDTGNQAVSYRSPFSDTAGKDSAQAIAYLASYGILTGYADGTFRPDAPVSRAAFAVLLHRCQFAAPVGQYGEAFAFEDVPAGYWAETYIYSAKVLGWLQGSADGRFHPEREITRAEGVTAINRMLGRDESVTEVLSAANPFSDLPASHWACGNLLEAAGVLKDASVSEAQMDSLPENTGACHFISASHGWAVSEGQLFRTTDGGKNWNKVGTPFPYTVSGLFFFGEQEGILLGSSQESACILLRTHDGGRTWDDLLVNPAALTRYLPAEQFPTEKSLMESIVSAELRPAGRTAVYLTIRYRPYESIHVYDFEAARQAVITADT
;
A
#
# COMPACT_ATOMS: atom_id res chain seq x y z
N MET A 1 31.04 -74.40 -51.14
CA MET A 1 30.05 -73.89 -50.21
C MET A 1 30.66 -72.63 -49.55
N LYS A 2 30.26 -71.47 -50.09
CA LYS A 2 30.76 -70.17 -49.59
C LYS A 2 29.79 -69.63 -48.52
N ARG A 3 30.28 -69.41 -47.32
CA ARG A 3 29.53 -68.76 -46.23
C ARG A 3 29.59 -67.25 -46.41
N ILE A 4 28.44 -66.61 -46.56
CA ILE A 4 28.29 -65.18 -46.61
C ILE A 4 28.07 -64.72 -45.15
N SER A 5 29.02 -63.96 -44.64
CA SER A 5 28.85 -63.27 -43.32
C SER A 5 28.18 -61.94 -43.61
N ILE A 6 26.98 -61.78 -43.02
CA ILE A 6 26.27 -60.53 -43.03
C ILE A 6 26.75 -59.68 -41.78
N LEU A 7 27.43 -58.58 -42.05
CA LEU A 7 27.83 -57.62 -41.10
C LEU A 7 26.62 -56.71 -40.81
N LEU A 8 26.05 -56.85 -39.64
CA LEU A 8 24.98 -55.95 -39.14
C LEU A 8 25.65 -54.65 -38.56
N ALA A 9 25.61 -53.59 -39.36
CA ALA A 9 26.02 -52.25 -38.84
C ALA A 9 24.91 -51.68 -37.93
N VAL A 10 25.15 -51.73 -36.65
CA VAL A 10 24.31 -51.01 -35.65
C VAL A 10 24.68 -49.55 -35.74
N CYS A 11 23.84 -48.75 -36.41
CA CYS A 11 23.89 -47.28 -36.27
C CYS A 11 23.40 -46.87 -34.89
N LEU A 12 24.33 -46.62 -33.97
CA LEU A 12 24.08 -45.89 -32.77
C LEU A 12 23.76 -44.41 -33.17
N LEU A 13 22.48 -44.09 -33.27
CA LEU A 13 22.02 -42.71 -33.29
C LEU A 13 22.30 -42.12 -31.88
N LEU A 14 23.43 -41.46 -31.75
CA LEU A 14 23.68 -40.55 -30.66
C LEU A 14 22.63 -39.43 -30.74
N SER A 15 21.56 -39.54 -29.95
CA SER A 15 20.67 -38.44 -29.70
C SER A 15 21.47 -37.36 -28.96
N ILE A 16 21.99 -36.38 -29.69
CA ILE A 16 22.46 -35.15 -29.12
C ILE A 16 21.22 -34.51 -28.44
N PRO A 17 21.23 -34.26 -27.15
CA PRO A 17 20.14 -33.53 -26.55
C PRO A 17 20.08 -32.17 -27.25
N VAL A 18 19.01 -31.89 -27.96
CA VAL A 18 18.71 -30.56 -28.46
C VAL A 18 18.52 -29.74 -27.17
N GLN A 19 19.55 -28.99 -26.85
CA GLN A 19 19.46 -28.03 -25.75
C GLN A 19 18.36 -27.06 -26.17
N ALA A 20 17.23 -27.09 -25.44
CA ALA A 20 16.15 -26.18 -25.69
C ALA A 20 16.72 -24.76 -25.69
N ALA A 21 16.55 -24.04 -26.80
CA ALA A 21 16.95 -22.65 -26.86
C ALA A 21 16.36 -21.93 -25.67
N ALA A 22 17.15 -21.11 -24.98
CA ALA A 22 16.64 -20.29 -23.92
C ALA A 22 15.42 -19.52 -24.45
N PRO A 23 14.33 -19.40 -23.66
CA PRO A 23 13.17 -18.68 -24.12
C PRO A 23 13.56 -17.25 -24.51
N ALA A 24 13.04 -16.79 -25.65
CA ALA A 24 13.32 -15.43 -26.12
C ALA A 24 12.98 -14.42 -25.03
N SER A 25 13.83 -13.41 -24.86
CA SER A 25 13.57 -12.31 -23.94
C SER A 25 14.04 -11.00 -24.55
N PHE A 26 13.20 -9.99 -24.45
CA PHE A 26 13.58 -8.60 -24.75
C PHE A 26 14.34 -8.02 -23.58
N ARG A 27 15.46 -7.35 -23.85
CA ARG A 27 16.24 -6.64 -22.83
C ARG A 27 16.55 -5.23 -23.30
N TYR A 28 16.32 -4.28 -22.42
CA TYR A 28 16.65 -2.88 -22.61
C TYR A 28 17.41 -2.33 -21.39
N GLU A 29 18.38 -1.45 -21.64
CA GLU A 29 19.15 -0.79 -20.59
C GLU A 29 19.25 0.70 -20.91
N SER A 30 18.84 1.55 -19.97
CA SER A 30 18.98 3.00 -20.05
C SER A 30 20.04 3.48 -19.08
N GLY A 31 21.17 3.93 -19.62
CA GLY A 31 22.22 4.61 -18.85
C GLY A 31 21.78 6.00 -18.37
N ARG A 32 20.90 6.67 -19.13
CA ARG A 32 20.38 8.01 -18.78
C ARG A 32 19.43 7.96 -17.58
N PHE A 33 18.56 6.96 -17.54
CA PHE A 33 17.55 6.82 -16.50
C PHE A 33 17.94 5.81 -15.41
N GLY A 34 19.07 5.11 -15.57
CA GLY A 34 19.63 4.23 -14.56
C GLY A 34 18.78 3.02 -14.25
N PHE A 35 18.32 2.29 -15.27
CA PHE A 35 17.62 1.02 -15.10
C PHE A 35 17.85 0.07 -16.27
N SER A 36 17.62 -1.21 -16.04
CA SER A 36 17.44 -2.20 -17.09
C SER A 36 16.09 -2.89 -16.93
N VAL A 37 15.50 -3.35 -18.04
CA VAL A 37 14.26 -4.14 -18.04
C VAL A 37 14.42 -5.36 -18.91
N THR A 38 13.92 -6.50 -18.44
CA THR A 38 13.91 -7.77 -19.18
C THR A 38 12.48 -8.30 -19.24
N ILE A 39 11.93 -8.48 -20.44
CA ILE A 39 10.57 -8.98 -20.65
C ILE A 39 10.66 -10.36 -21.30
N PRO A 40 10.16 -11.41 -20.65
CA PRO A 40 10.21 -12.78 -21.18
C PRO A 40 9.19 -12.99 -22.30
N GLY A 41 9.45 -13.98 -23.17
CA GLY A 41 8.49 -14.46 -24.16
C GLY A 41 8.44 -13.67 -25.47
N ILE A 42 9.28 -12.63 -25.63
CA ILE A 42 9.37 -11.81 -26.85
C ILE A 42 10.83 -11.61 -27.26
N GLY A 43 11.08 -11.48 -28.57
CA GLY A 43 12.42 -11.26 -29.13
C GLY A 43 12.86 -9.79 -29.07
N GLN A 44 14.17 -9.56 -29.15
CA GLN A 44 14.76 -8.22 -29.17
C GLN A 44 14.30 -7.38 -30.36
N GLU A 45 14.07 -8.05 -31.50
CA GLU A 45 13.65 -7.43 -32.76
C GLU A 45 12.16 -7.03 -32.80
N GLU A 46 11.38 -7.46 -31.84
CA GLU A 46 9.92 -7.21 -31.79
C GLU A 46 9.55 -5.90 -31.15
N VAL A 47 10.50 -5.27 -30.43
CA VAL A 47 10.26 -4.06 -29.65
C VAL A 47 11.28 -2.98 -29.99
N ILE A 48 10.80 -1.79 -30.23
CA ILE A 48 11.60 -0.56 -30.34
C ILE A 48 11.45 0.18 -29.01
N ALA A 49 12.57 0.61 -28.42
CA ALA A 49 12.60 1.43 -27.22
C ALA A 49 13.14 2.82 -27.56
N GLU A 50 12.38 3.86 -27.24
CA GLU A 50 12.71 5.25 -27.54
C GLU A 50 12.80 6.06 -26.24
N GLU A 51 13.96 6.67 -25.98
CA GLU A 51 14.10 7.59 -24.84
C GLU A 51 13.37 8.90 -25.10
N THR A 52 12.59 9.32 -24.10
CA THR A 52 11.90 10.62 -24.05
C THR A 52 12.60 11.56 -23.04
N ASP A 53 12.02 12.73 -22.79
CA ASP A 53 12.55 13.62 -21.76
C ASP A 53 12.36 13.06 -20.34
N THR A 54 11.35 12.25 -20.11
CA THR A 54 10.94 11.76 -18.78
C THR A 54 11.08 10.24 -18.61
N GLY A 55 11.44 9.50 -19.67
CA GLY A 55 11.50 8.06 -19.57
C GLY A 55 11.76 7.35 -20.90
N VAL A 56 11.15 6.18 -21.07
CA VAL A 56 11.33 5.32 -22.24
C VAL A 56 9.98 4.81 -22.74
N THR A 57 9.67 5.03 -24.00
CA THR A 57 8.49 4.48 -24.67
C THR A 57 8.86 3.20 -25.42
N PHE A 58 8.04 2.17 -25.29
CA PHE A 58 8.18 0.88 -25.99
C PHE A 58 7.12 0.77 -27.07
N CYS A 59 7.55 0.41 -28.26
CA CYS A 59 6.70 0.26 -29.44
C CYS A 59 6.89 -1.11 -30.07
N HIS A 60 5.82 -1.68 -30.62
CA HIS A 60 5.87 -2.89 -31.41
C HIS A 60 6.51 -2.61 -32.78
N ALA A 61 7.63 -3.25 -33.07
CA ALA A 61 8.48 -2.92 -34.22
C ALA A 61 7.73 -2.95 -35.58
N LEU A 62 6.90 -3.96 -35.81
CA LEU A 62 6.14 -4.10 -37.07
C LEU A 62 5.02 -3.05 -37.23
N SER A 63 4.55 -2.47 -36.14
CA SER A 63 3.45 -1.50 -36.14
C SER A 63 3.92 -0.05 -36.03
N HIS A 64 5.18 0.17 -35.64
CA HIS A 64 5.72 1.48 -35.27
C HIS A 64 5.62 2.50 -36.42
N GLU A 65 6.17 2.17 -37.59
CA GLU A 65 6.21 3.11 -38.73
C GLU A 65 4.84 3.55 -39.23
N LYS A 66 3.85 2.66 -39.19
CA LYS A 66 2.55 2.90 -39.81
C LYS A 66 1.46 3.34 -38.84
N TYR A 67 1.53 2.89 -37.60
CA TYR A 67 0.46 3.04 -36.61
C TYR A 67 0.94 3.58 -35.27
N GLY A 68 2.22 3.91 -35.12
CA GLY A 68 2.84 4.27 -33.84
C GLY A 68 3.16 3.06 -32.98
N GLY A 69 2.29 2.05 -32.92
CA GLY A 69 2.51 0.75 -32.26
C GLY A 69 2.91 0.82 -30.79
N GLU A 70 2.55 1.90 -30.06
CA GLU A 70 2.92 2.10 -28.66
C GLU A 70 2.39 0.96 -27.79
N ILE A 71 3.27 0.34 -27.01
CA ILE A 71 2.94 -0.70 -26.03
C ILE A 71 2.72 -0.06 -24.66
N GLY A 72 3.46 0.99 -24.35
CA GLY A 72 3.45 1.76 -23.15
C GLY A 72 4.78 2.42 -22.85
N SER A 73 4.89 3.14 -21.74
CA SER A 73 6.13 3.81 -21.39
C SER A 73 6.51 3.63 -19.92
N ILE A 74 7.82 3.59 -19.66
CA ILE A 74 8.36 3.72 -18.31
C ILE A 74 8.70 5.19 -18.08
N GLU A 75 7.96 5.87 -17.22
CA GLU A 75 8.30 7.22 -16.78
C GLU A 75 9.14 7.17 -15.50
N VAL A 76 10.21 7.97 -15.48
CA VAL A 76 11.16 8.04 -14.37
C VAL A 76 11.04 9.41 -13.71
N VAL A 77 10.46 9.40 -12.53
CA VAL A 77 10.08 10.63 -11.84
C VAL A 77 10.67 10.68 -10.43
N SER A 78 10.74 11.88 -9.86
CA SER A 78 11.11 11.99 -8.45
C SER A 78 10.00 11.43 -7.56
N PRO A 79 10.33 10.94 -6.36
CA PRO A 79 9.33 10.51 -5.39
C PRO A 79 8.26 11.56 -5.12
N ARG A 80 8.67 12.81 -5.02
CA ARG A 80 7.75 13.95 -4.83
C ARG A 80 6.75 14.07 -5.99
N SER A 81 7.21 13.93 -7.22
CA SER A 81 6.33 13.98 -8.38
C SER A 81 5.40 12.79 -8.44
N ALA A 82 5.93 11.59 -8.18
CA ALA A 82 5.14 10.35 -8.21
C ALA A 82 3.96 10.36 -7.22
N PHE A 83 4.22 10.83 -5.98
CA PHE A 83 3.24 10.67 -4.90
C PHE A 83 2.47 11.93 -4.56
N PHE A 84 2.96 13.12 -4.93
CA PHE A 84 2.42 14.36 -4.35
C PHE A 84 2.10 15.46 -5.38
N SER A 85 2.26 15.18 -6.67
CA SER A 85 1.90 16.17 -7.70
C SER A 85 0.42 16.13 -8.10
N GLY A 86 -0.30 15.05 -7.74
CA GLY A 86 -1.65 14.75 -8.25
C GLY A 86 -1.70 14.36 -9.73
N HIS A 87 -0.58 14.47 -10.45
CA HIS A 87 -0.51 14.16 -11.88
C HIS A 87 -0.51 12.65 -12.14
N TYR A 88 0.12 11.89 -11.24
CA TYR A 88 0.28 10.44 -11.37
C TYR A 88 -0.74 9.65 -10.54
N ASP A 89 -1.69 10.33 -9.89
CA ASP A 89 -2.76 9.72 -9.07
C ASP A 89 -3.92 9.18 -9.91
N ASN A 90 -3.67 8.83 -11.17
CA ASN A 90 -4.68 8.26 -12.04
C ASN A 90 -4.29 6.84 -12.47
N MET A 91 -5.29 6.10 -12.96
CA MET A 91 -5.13 4.69 -13.32
C MET A 91 -4.18 4.42 -14.50
N ALA A 92 -3.78 5.46 -15.24
CA ALA A 92 -2.86 5.32 -16.34
C ALA A 92 -1.41 5.05 -15.89
N TYR A 93 -1.10 5.30 -14.61
CA TYR A 93 0.25 5.16 -14.07
C TYR A 93 0.28 4.11 -12.96
N GLN A 94 1.20 3.17 -13.07
CA GLN A 94 1.41 2.14 -12.05
C GLN A 94 2.88 2.07 -11.65
N ILE A 95 3.15 2.02 -10.34
CA ILE A 95 4.52 1.87 -9.85
C ILE A 95 5.00 0.46 -10.15
N ILE A 96 6.13 0.36 -10.86
CA ILE A 96 6.76 -0.92 -11.20
C ILE A 96 8.04 -1.17 -10.40
N ALA A 97 8.82 -0.12 -10.10
CA ALA A 97 10.02 -0.24 -9.27
C ALA A 97 10.36 1.10 -8.60
N MET A 98 11.26 1.02 -7.64
CA MET A 98 11.81 2.18 -6.94
C MET A 98 13.32 2.09 -6.94
N GLY A 99 13.97 3.21 -7.20
CA GLY A 99 15.40 3.39 -7.11
C GLY A 99 15.73 4.59 -6.25
N LYS A 100 17.01 4.77 -5.95
CA LYS A 100 17.50 5.91 -5.18
C LYS A 100 17.13 7.20 -5.90
N ASN A 101 16.27 8.02 -5.28
CA ASN A 101 15.76 9.28 -5.80
C ASN A 101 14.83 9.19 -7.03
N HIS A 102 14.43 7.99 -7.47
CA HIS A 102 13.56 7.82 -8.62
C HIS A 102 12.47 6.79 -8.36
N VAL A 103 11.29 7.05 -8.92
CA VAL A 103 10.18 6.08 -9.02
C VAL A 103 9.98 5.77 -10.49
N PHE A 104 9.89 4.49 -10.81
CA PHE A 104 9.64 4.00 -12.15
C PHE A 104 8.15 3.68 -12.26
N LEU A 105 7.47 4.42 -13.11
CA LEU A 105 6.03 4.30 -13.34
C LEU A 105 5.81 3.68 -14.72
N TRP A 106 5.01 2.64 -14.79
CA TRP A 106 4.45 2.20 -16.07
C TRP A 106 3.26 3.06 -16.42
N LYS A 107 3.26 3.60 -17.61
CA LYS A 107 2.14 4.32 -18.21
C LYS A 107 1.62 3.51 -19.38
N GLU A 108 0.34 3.20 -19.32
CA GLU A 108 -0.34 2.52 -20.41
C GLU A 108 -0.55 3.45 -21.62
N PRO A 109 -0.57 2.89 -22.84
CA PRO A 109 -0.79 3.70 -24.03
C PRO A 109 -2.15 4.40 -23.95
N GLY A 110 -2.18 5.67 -24.29
CA GLY A 110 -3.45 6.40 -24.45
C GLY A 110 -4.31 5.76 -25.52
N GLY A 111 -5.65 5.77 -25.37
CA GLY A 111 -6.65 5.06 -26.20
C GLY A 111 -6.64 5.36 -27.70
N GLY A 112 -5.51 5.23 -28.34
CA GLY A 112 -5.23 5.45 -29.76
C GLY A 112 -4.03 4.68 -30.27
N ALA A 113 -3.43 3.82 -29.46
CA ALA A 113 -2.38 2.91 -29.91
C ALA A 113 -2.98 1.88 -30.88
N HIS A 114 -3.13 2.25 -32.12
CA HIS A 114 -3.80 1.45 -33.12
C HIS A 114 -2.80 0.64 -33.91
N THR A 115 -3.04 -0.64 -33.92
CA THR A 115 -2.49 -1.54 -34.94
C THR A 115 -3.66 -1.99 -35.80
N GLY A 116 -3.49 -1.92 -37.09
CA GLY A 116 -4.47 -2.43 -38.06
C GLY A 116 -3.95 -3.65 -38.80
N GLY A 117 -4.85 -4.48 -39.34
CA GLY A 117 -4.51 -5.56 -40.23
C GLY A 117 -3.66 -6.70 -39.65
N ASP A 118 -2.75 -7.22 -40.42
CA ASP A 118 -1.99 -8.45 -40.13
C ASP A 118 -1.03 -8.36 -38.91
N ALA A 119 -0.70 -7.14 -38.46
CA ALA A 119 0.17 -6.91 -37.32
C ALA A 119 -0.55 -6.95 -35.94
N LEU A 120 -1.87 -7.01 -35.93
CA LEU A 120 -2.66 -6.88 -34.71
C LEU A 120 -2.43 -8.04 -33.73
N GLU A 121 -2.37 -9.26 -34.23
CA GLU A 121 -2.14 -10.46 -33.39
C GLU A 121 -0.73 -10.44 -32.79
N ALA A 122 0.29 -10.10 -33.59
CA ALA A 122 1.65 -9.95 -33.11
C ALA A 122 1.78 -8.83 -32.08
N TYR A 123 1.13 -7.69 -32.31
CA TYR A 123 1.07 -6.59 -31.36
C TYR A 123 0.45 -7.02 -30.02
N ARG A 124 -0.71 -7.71 -30.05
CA ARG A 124 -1.37 -8.19 -28.83
C ARG A 124 -0.47 -9.11 -28.02
N ARG A 125 0.21 -10.04 -28.68
CA ARG A 125 1.15 -10.95 -28.02
C ARG A 125 2.31 -10.19 -27.37
N VAL A 126 2.91 -9.24 -28.09
CA VAL A 126 4.02 -8.44 -27.56
C VAL A 126 3.55 -7.51 -26.44
N SER A 127 2.41 -6.85 -26.61
CA SER A 127 1.83 -5.97 -25.58
C SER A 127 1.48 -6.74 -24.29
N SER A 128 0.90 -7.94 -24.42
CA SER A 128 0.57 -8.77 -23.25
C SER A 128 1.81 -9.25 -22.47
N ALA A 129 2.98 -9.31 -23.13
CA ALA A 129 4.23 -9.63 -22.45
C ALA A 129 4.70 -8.50 -21.51
N PHE A 130 4.28 -7.24 -21.73
CA PHE A 130 4.52 -6.11 -20.84
C PHE A 130 3.49 -6.06 -19.67
N SER A 131 3.10 -7.22 -19.16
CA SER A 131 2.25 -7.31 -17.97
C SER A 131 2.93 -6.67 -16.75
N MET A 132 2.14 -6.21 -15.79
CA MET A 132 2.67 -5.63 -14.55
C MET A 132 3.57 -6.61 -13.78
N GLU A 133 3.28 -7.90 -13.86
CA GLU A 133 4.12 -8.95 -13.26
C GLU A 133 5.50 -8.99 -13.94
N ASN A 134 5.55 -9.07 -15.26
CA ASN A 134 6.81 -9.11 -16.00
C ASN A 134 7.60 -7.79 -15.85
N LEU A 135 6.92 -6.65 -15.84
CA LEU A 135 7.56 -5.35 -15.63
C LEU A 135 8.18 -5.26 -14.23
N ARG A 136 7.46 -5.64 -13.18
CA ARG A 136 7.97 -5.62 -11.80
C ARG A 136 9.11 -6.60 -11.58
N ASN A 137 9.02 -7.78 -12.15
CA ASN A 137 10.06 -8.81 -12.03
C ASN A 137 11.29 -8.51 -12.92
N GLY A 138 11.08 -7.86 -14.05
CA GLY A 138 12.09 -7.61 -15.06
C GLY A 138 12.82 -6.28 -14.94
N LEU A 139 12.23 -5.27 -14.27
CA LEU A 139 12.88 -3.97 -14.12
C LEU A 139 13.82 -3.96 -12.91
N VAL A 140 15.09 -3.64 -13.19
CA VAL A 140 16.15 -3.56 -12.18
C VAL A 140 16.72 -2.14 -12.22
N PRO A 141 16.47 -1.31 -11.21
CA PRO A 141 17.14 -0.02 -11.05
C PRO A 141 18.66 -0.20 -10.88
N ALA A 142 19.45 0.67 -11.48
CA ALA A 142 20.91 0.67 -11.30
C ALA A 142 21.32 0.91 -9.82
N GLN A 143 20.48 1.65 -9.10
CA GLN A 143 20.57 1.85 -7.66
C GLN A 143 19.22 1.54 -7.05
N PRO A 144 18.92 0.26 -6.74
CA PRO A 144 17.69 -0.12 -6.10
C PRO A 144 17.64 0.44 -4.68
N GLU A 145 16.47 0.84 -4.25
CA GLU A 145 16.21 1.30 -2.89
C GLU A 145 14.91 0.69 -2.38
N GLU A 146 14.97 0.14 -1.17
CA GLU A 146 13.75 -0.19 -0.45
C GLU A 146 13.21 1.07 0.21
N TRP A 147 11.96 1.37 -0.07
CA TRP A 147 11.30 2.51 0.56
C TRP A 147 11.03 2.22 2.02
N PRO A 148 11.22 3.23 2.88
CA PRO A 148 10.96 3.06 4.29
C PRO A 148 9.49 2.71 4.51
N LYS A 149 9.24 1.68 5.32
CA LYS A 149 7.89 1.27 5.71
C LYS A 149 7.61 1.78 7.10
N LEU A 150 6.34 2.08 7.39
CA LEU A 150 5.94 2.36 8.77
C LEU A 150 6.10 1.10 9.63
N ARG A 151 6.71 1.28 10.78
CA ARG A 151 6.80 0.23 11.82
C ARG A 151 5.46 0.08 12.49
N THR A 152 4.66 -0.85 12.01
CA THR A 152 3.37 -1.20 12.60
C THR A 152 3.48 -2.18 13.76
N THR A 153 4.65 -2.80 13.92
CA THR A 153 4.97 -3.76 14.99
C THR A 153 6.15 -3.27 15.83
N GLY A 154 6.31 -3.84 17.03
CA GLY A 154 7.44 -3.53 17.92
C GLY A 154 7.39 -2.17 18.60
N HIS A 155 6.36 -1.39 18.41
CA HIS A 155 5.95 -0.12 19.04
C HIS A 155 7.11 0.74 19.56
N PRO A 156 7.98 1.28 18.67
CA PRO A 156 9.05 2.16 19.12
C PRO A 156 8.45 3.40 19.77
N ALA A 157 9.05 3.83 20.89
CA ALA A 157 8.73 5.14 21.45
C ALA A 157 9.09 6.22 20.44
N TYR A 158 8.12 7.08 20.11
CA TYR A 158 8.31 8.10 19.07
C TYR A 158 7.99 9.53 19.53
N LEU A 159 7.45 9.70 20.76
CA LEU A 159 7.16 11.02 21.32
C LEU A 159 8.48 11.71 21.75
N PRO A 160 8.84 12.87 21.16
CA PRO A 160 9.98 13.64 21.65
C PRO A 160 9.66 14.21 23.02
N VAL A 161 10.43 13.81 24.04
CA VAL A 161 10.27 14.24 25.43
C VAL A 161 11.44 15.12 25.82
N SER A 162 11.17 16.26 26.43
CA SER A 162 12.18 17.16 26.98
C SER A 162 11.83 17.55 28.41
N GLY A 163 12.80 17.46 29.31
CA GLY A 163 12.60 17.83 30.71
C GLY A 163 11.59 16.99 31.49
N GLY A 164 11.27 15.77 31.02
CA GLY A 164 10.26 14.91 31.67
C GLY A 164 8.82 15.39 31.50
N LEU A 165 8.55 16.20 30.49
CA LEU A 165 7.22 16.75 30.20
C LEU A 165 6.67 16.17 28.88
N ALA A 166 5.38 15.82 28.88
CA ALA A 166 4.64 15.39 27.70
C ALA A 166 4.14 16.56 26.85
N ARG A 167 3.85 17.70 27.47
CA ARG A 167 3.32 18.93 26.86
C ARG A 167 2.08 18.69 25.99
N PRO A 168 1.02 18.06 26.53
CA PRO A 168 -0.11 17.58 25.73
C PRO A 168 -0.82 18.67 24.94
N ASP A 169 -1.00 19.84 25.55
CA ASP A 169 -1.78 20.96 25.00
C ASP A 169 -0.94 21.95 24.19
N ASP A 170 0.39 21.77 24.16
CA ASP A 170 1.26 22.61 23.32
C ASP A 170 1.03 22.28 21.85
N SER A 171 1.17 23.29 20.98
CA SER A 171 1.15 23.09 19.53
C SER A 171 2.30 22.19 19.09
N LEU A 172 1.99 21.20 18.28
CA LEU A 172 2.99 20.31 17.67
C LEU A 172 3.80 21.08 16.62
N THR A 173 5.12 21.12 16.80
CA THR A 173 5.98 21.81 15.83
C THR A 173 6.32 20.91 14.62
N ARG A 174 6.70 21.55 13.51
CA ARG A 174 7.10 20.85 12.27
C ARG A 174 8.33 19.97 12.50
N GLY A 175 9.25 20.40 13.35
CA GLY A 175 10.47 19.65 13.72
C GLY A 175 10.12 18.42 14.59
N GLU A 176 9.26 18.58 15.59
CA GLU A 176 8.81 17.46 16.43
C GLU A 176 8.05 16.41 15.61
N LEU A 177 7.14 16.84 14.73
CA LEU A 177 6.45 15.92 13.82
C LEU A 177 7.42 15.17 12.90
N ALA A 178 8.43 15.85 12.37
CA ALA A 178 9.47 15.18 11.58
C ALA A 178 10.20 14.10 12.38
N GLN A 179 10.57 14.36 13.63
CA GLN A 179 11.19 13.37 14.51
C GLN A 179 10.28 12.18 14.78
N MET A 180 8.99 12.43 15.07
CA MET A 180 7.98 11.37 15.28
C MET A 180 7.89 10.45 14.06
N LEU A 181 7.66 11.01 12.88
CA LEU A 181 7.51 10.24 11.64
C LEU A 181 8.80 9.49 11.27
N TYR A 182 9.97 10.12 11.43
CA TYR A 182 11.25 9.47 11.18
C TYR A 182 11.48 8.25 12.07
N THR A 183 11.15 8.36 13.36
CA THR A 183 11.26 7.25 14.32
C THR A 183 10.34 6.08 13.97
N LEU A 184 9.17 6.39 13.41
CA LEU A 184 8.18 5.39 13.00
C LEU A 184 8.50 4.70 11.67
N LEU A 185 9.42 5.24 10.88
CA LEU A 185 9.82 4.60 9.63
C LEU A 185 10.90 3.56 9.88
N ASP A 186 10.78 2.42 9.22
CA ASP A 186 11.87 1.46 9.13
C ASP A 186 12.89 1.97 8.12
N THR A 187 13.93 2.60 8.64
CA THR A 187 14.99 3.18 7.83
C THR A 187 16.07 2.16 7.46
N GLY A 188 15.90 0.89 7.87
CA GLY A 188 16.96 -0.11 7.77
C GLY A 188 18.21 0.30 8.59
N ASN A 189 19.30 -0.42 8.43
CA ASN A 189 20.59 -0.09 9.03
C ASN A 189 21.36 1.01 8.25
N GLN A 190 20.66 1.89 7.56
CA GLN A 190 21.30 2.90 6.71
C GLN A 190 21.85 4.05 7.56
N ALA A 191 23.12 3.98 7.88
CA ALA A 191 23.91 5.12 8.38
C ALA A 191 24.16 6.14 7.25
N VAL A 192 23.10 6.55 6.52
CA VAL A 192 23.23 7.54 5.45
C VAL A 192 23.00 8.91 6.03
N SER A 193 24.04 9.75 5.97
CA SER A 193 23.92 11.17 6.32
C SER A 193 23.22 11.89 5.19
N TYR A 194 21.98 12.25 5.39
CA TYR A 194 21.23 13.10 4.46
C TYR A 194 21.55 14.56 4.70
N ARG A 195 21.83 15.31 3.64
CA ARG A 195 21.96 16.76 3.73
C ARG A 195 20.59 17.40 3.58
N SER A 196 20.21 18.20 4.56
CA SER A 196 18.97 18.97 4.49
C SER A 196 19.03 19.96 3.31
N PRO A 197 17.96 20.03 2.49
CA PRO A 197 17.86 21.05 1.44
C PRO A 197 17.47 22.43 1.99
N PHE A 198 17.21 22.55 3.30
CA PHE A 198 16.69 23.77 3.95
C PHE A 198 17.78 24.49 4.74
N SER A 199 17.77 25.83 4.66
CA SER A 199 18.80 26.68 5.24
C SER A 199 18.76 26.81 6.77
N ASP A 200 17.61 26.55 7.39
CA ASP A 200 17.30 26.82 8.79
C ASP A 200 17.23 25.57 9.68
N THR A 201 17.67 24.42 9.18
CA THR A 201 17.61 23.15 9.93
C THR A 201 18.93 22.79 10.62
N ALA A 202 20.03 23.46 10.28
CA ALA A 202 21.34 23.18 10.85
C ALA A 202 21.34 23.40 12.38
N GLY A 203 21.88 22.42 13.12
CA GLY A 203 21.95 22.48 14.59
C GLY A 203 20.65 22.22 15.32
N LYS A 204 19.55 21.88 14.61
CA LYS A 204 18.30 21.44 15.22
C LYS A 204 18.33 19.94 15.45
N ASP A 205 17.73 19.47 16.56
CA ASP A 205 17.60 18.05 16.88
C ASP A 205 16.85 17.27 15.78
N SER A 206 15.92 17.95 15.11
CA SER A 206 15.13 17.40 14.00
C SER A 206 15.84 17.41 12.64
N ALA A 207 17.07 17.95 12.54
CA ALA A 207 17.75 18.16 11.25
C ALA A 207 17.88 16.88 10.40
N GLN A 208 18.26 15.76 11.03
CA GLN A 208 18.40 14.48 10.34
C GLN A 208 17.05 13.94 9.88
N ALA A 209 16.05 14.01 10.73
CA ALA A 209 14.68 13.58 10.41
C ALA A 209 14.10 14.37 9.23
N ILE A 210 14.27 15.70 9.27
CA ILE A 210 13.84 16.60 8.20
C ILE A 210 14.56 16.26 6.88
N ALA A 211 15.89 16.11 6.92
CA ALA A 211 16.67 15.78 5.72
C ALA A 211 16.24 14.45 5.10
N TYR A 212 16.05 13.42 5.93
CA TYR A 212 15.60 12.11 5.51
C TYR A 212 14.20 12.17 4.87
N LEU A 213 13.22 12.70 5.58
CA LEU A 213 11.84 12.76 5.11
C LEU A 213 11.68 13.66 3.87
N ALA A 214 12.50 14.70 3.76
CA ALA A 214 12.53 15.55 2.57
C ALA A 214 13.13 14.83 1.35
N SER A 215 14.11 13.94 1.54
CA SER A 215 14.69 13.16 0.44
C SER A 215 13.67 12.23 -0.21
N TYR A 216 12.70 11.75 0.56
CA TYR A 216 11.56 10.95 0.06
C TYR A 216 10.34 11.80 -0.32
N GLY A 217 10.42 13.13 -0.24
CA GLY A 217 9.32 14.04 -0.59
C GLY A 217 8.16 14.04 0.41
N ILE A 218 8.29 13.36 1.55
CA ILE A 218 7.26 13.36 2.61
C ILE A 218 7.10 14.78 3.17
N LEU A 219 8.23 15.44 3.46
CA LEU A 219 8.26 16.83 3.91
C LEU A 219 8.66 17.79 2.79
N THR A 220 8.05 18.96 2.81
CA THR A 220 8.39 20.06 1.92
C THR A 220 8.63 21.33 2.73
N GLY A 221 9.60 22.15 2.29
CA GLY A 221 9.83 23.47 2.84
C GLY A 221 8.99 24.56 2.19
N TYR A 222 9.32 25.79 2.51
CA TYR A 222 8.74 26.99 1.93
C TYR A 222 9.50 27.44 0.69
N ALA A 223 8.88 28.31 -0.11
CA ALA A 223 9.48 28.86 -1.33
C ALA A 223 10.77 29.67 -1.08
N ASP A 224 10.96 30.16 0.14
CA ASP A 224 12.17 30.87 0.58
C ASP A 224 13.37 29.98 0.92
N GLY A 225 13.22 28.66 0.76
CA GLY A 225 14.26 27.67 1.06
C GLY A 225 14.37 27.32 2.54
N THR A 226 13.40 27.72 3.38
CA THR A 226 13.34 27.36 4.80
C THR A 226 12.40 26.19 5.05
N PHE A 227 12.57 25.50 6.18
CA PHE A 227 11.63 24.47 6.68
C PHE A 227 10.78 24.98 7.84
N ARG A 228 11.33 25.89 8.64
CA ARG A 228 10.74 26.44 9.87
C ARG A 228 10.44 25.36 10.90
N PRO A 229 11.47 24.69 11.47
CA PRO A 229 11.27 23.53 12.36
C PRO A 229 10.46 23.85 13.62
N ASP A 230 10.61 25.08 14.14
CA ASP A 230 9.94 25.52 15.36
C ASP A 230 8.51 26.07 15.12
N ALA A 231 8.09 26.19 13.86
CA ALA A 231 6.74 26.64 13.55
C ALA A 231 5.71 25.51 13.82
N PRO A 232 4.51 25.86 14.28
CA PRO A 232 3.44 24.88 14.49
C PRO A 232 2.94 24.27 13.18
N VAL A 233 2.33 23.10 13.29
CA VAL A 233 1.69 22.39 12.18
C VAL A 233 0.19 22.66 12.21
N SER A 234 -0.41 23.06 11.06
CA SER A 234 -1.85 23.12 10.93
C SER A 234 -2.47 21.73 10.80
N ARG A 235 -3.73 21.57 11.20
CA ARG A 235 -4.46 20.29 11.07
C ARG A 235 -4.53 19.79 9.64
N ALA A 236 -4.68 20.70 8.66
CA ALA A 236 -4.64 20.36 7.24
C ALA A 236 -3.28 19.82 6.82
N ALA A 237 -2.19 20.50 7.16
CA ALA A 237 -0.84 20.06 6.86
C ALA A 237 -0.52 18.71 7.52
N PHE A 238 -1.01 18.50 8.73
CA PHE A 238 -0.86 17.24 9.46
C PHE A 238 -1.58 16.08 8.74
N ALA A 239 -2.83 16.27 8.29
CA ALA A 239 -3.56 15.26 7.51
C ALA A 239 -2.79 14.83 6.25
N VAL A 240 -2.22 15.80 5.52
CA VAL A 240 -1.39 15.53 4.33
C VAL A 240 -0.16 14.70 4.70
N LEU A 241 0.53 15.04 5.80
CA LEU A 241 1.76 14.35 6.20
C LEU A 241 1.52 12.92 6.67
N LEU A 242 0.38 12.64 7.35
CA LEU A 242 -0.01 11.27 7.69
C LEU A 242 -0.16 10.38 6.45
N HIS A 243 -0.78 10.88 5.40
CA HIS A 243 -0.89 10.11 4.15
C HIS A 243 0.44 9.93 3.45
N ARG A 244 1.25 10.99 3.38
CA ARG A 244 2.54 10.94 2.71
C ARG A 244 3.50 9.93 3.34
N CYS A 245 3.51 9.79 4.67
CA CYS A 245 4.38 8.81 5.32
C CYS A 245 3.94 7.36 5.12
N GLN A 246 2.72 7.11 4.64
CA GLN A 246 2.27 5.77 4.24
C GLN A 246 2.58 5.44 2.78
N PHE A 247 3.07 6.40 1.99
CA PHE A 247 3.26 6.25 0.54
C PHE A 247 1.99 5.75 -0.18
N ALA A 248 0.84 6.15 0.31
CA ALA A 248 -0.46 5.78 -0.23
C ALA A 248 -1.20 7.02 -0.72
N ALA A 249 -1.91 6.89 -1.84
CA ALA A 249 -2.84 7.91 -2.28
C ALA A 249 -4.00 8.04 -1.28
N PRO A 250 -4.54 9.25 -1.08
CA PRO A 250 -5.73 9.42 -0.27
C PRO A 250 -6.91 8.66 -0.90
N VAL A 251 -7.80 8.16 -0.05
CA VAL A 251 -8.99 7.44 -0.51
C VAL A 251 -9.87 8.40 -1.31
N GLY A 252 -10.12 8.09 -2.59
CA GLY A 252 -10.91 8.94 -3.50
C GLY A 252 -12.43 8.76 -3.34
N GLN A 253 -13.16 9.77 -3.76
CA GLN A 253 -14.63 9.89 -3.79
C GLN A 253 -15.34 9.71 -2.45
N TYR A 254 -15.71 10.85 -1.87
CA TYR A 254 -16.49 10.94 -0.63
C TYR A 254 -17.89 11.45 -0.95
N GLY A 255 -18.90 10.83 -0.34
CA GLY A 255 -20.25 11.36 -0.37
C GLY A 255 -20.38 12.65 0.46
N GLU A 256 -21.45 13.43 0.24
CA GLU A 256 -21.74 14.66 0.99
C GLU A 256 -21.75 14.48 2.53
N ALA A 257 -22.00 13.27 3.02
CA ALA A 257 -21.99 12.93 4.44
C ALA A 257 -20.62 13.14 5.14
N PHE A 258 -19.55 13.24 4.36
CA PHE A 258 -18.19 13.47 4.91
C PHE A 258 -17.72 14.92 4.81
N ALA A 259 -18.51 15.80 4.19
CA ALA A 259 -18.14 17.19 4.01
C ALA A 259 -18.06 17.95 5.34
N PHE A 260 -17.05 18.80 5.47
CA PHE A 260 -16.97 19.79 6.53
C PHE A 260 -17.28 21.15 5.95
N GLU A 261 -18.11 21.95 6.65
CA GLU A 261 -18.53 23.27 6.18
C GLU A 261 -17.35 24.21 5.89
N ASP A 262 -16.26 24.06 6.64
CA ASP A 262 -15.04 24.87 6.54
C ASP A 262 -13.94 24.27 5.67
N VAL A 263 -14.23 23.20 4.94
CA VAL A 263 -13.35 22.59 3.92
C VAL A 263 -14.07 22.61 2.59
N PRO A 264 -14.01 23.73 1.85
CA PRO A 264 -14.73 23.86 0.58
C PRO A 264 -14.09 22.97 -0.50
N ALA A 265 -14.90 22.63 -1.52
CA ALA A 265 -14.44 21.92 -2.71
C ALA A 265 -13.25 22.65 -3.36
N GLY A 266 -12.19 21.89 -3.67
CA GLY A 266 -10.95 22.44 -4.22
C GLY A 266 -9.99 23.03 -3.18
N TYR A 267 -10.29 22.91 -1.89
CA TYR A 267 -9.31 23.21 -0.85
C TYR A 267 -8.08 22.30 -0.99
N TRP A 268 -6.88 22.85 -0.89
CA TRP A 268 -5.62 22.16 -1.21
C TRP A 268 -5.39 20.83 -0.47
N ALA A 269 -5.96 20.66 0.71
CA ALA A 269 -5.87 19.44 1.53
C ALA A 269 -7.20 18.68 1.63
N GLU A 270 -8.22 19.06 0.86
CA GLU A 270 -9.57 18.49 0.92
C GLU A 270 -9.57 16.97 0.94
N THR A 271 -8.98 16.37 -0.09
CA THR A 271 -8.95 14.92 -0.27
C THR A 271 -8.25 14.20 0.91
N TYR A 272 -7.18 14.78 1.41
CA TYR A 272 -6.43 14.22 2.55
C TYR A 272 -7.21 14.32 3.86
N ILE A 273 -7.92 15.42 4.09
CA ILE A 273 -8.76 15.62 5.27
C ILE A 273 -9.90 14.60 5.29
N TYR A 274 -10.60 14.44 4.16
CA TYR A 274 -11.68 13.47 4.07
C TYR A 274 -11.19 12.05 4.18
N SER A 275 -10.07 11.72 3.54
CA SER A 275 -9.45 10.41 3.69
C SER A 275 -9.08 10.14 5.16
N ALA A 276 -8.46 11.08 5.86
CA ALA A 276 -8.11 10.93 7.27
C ALA A 276 -9.36 10.75 8.17
N LYS A 277 -10.49 11.40 7.82
CA LYS A 277 -11.78 11.21 8.51
C LYS A 277 -12.33 9.80 8.27
N VAL A 278 -12.39 9.36 7.01
CA VAL A 278 -12.88 8.02 6.65
C VAL A 278 -12.06 6.93 7.31
N LEU A 279 -10.74 7.11 7.37
CA LEU A 279 -9.80 6.18 8.00
C LEU A 279 -9.82 6.26 9.55
N GLY A 280 -10.62 7.16 10.12
CA GLY A 280 -10.74 7.33 11.57
C GLY A 280 -9.53 7.99 12.23
N TRP A 281 -8.55 8.49 11.47
CA TRP A 281 -7.34 9.10 12.04
C TRP A 281 -7.60 10.47 12.65
N LEU A 282 -8.34 11.31 11.92
CA LEU A 282 -8.73 12.64 12.36
C LEU A 282 -10.25 12.79 12.34
N GLN A 283 -10.78 13.45 13.34
CA GLN A 283 -12.20 13.75 13.48
C GLN A 283 -12.42 15.26 13.38
N GLY A 284 -13.65 15.66 13.05
CA GLY A 284 -14.09 17.04 13.20
C GLY A 284 -14.24 17.44 14.67
N SER A 285 -14.40 18.73 14.90
CA SER A 285 -14.70 19.29 16.21
C SER A 285 -16.21 19.15 16.56
N ALA A 286 -16.57 19.41 17.82
CA ALA A 286 -17.96 19.31 18.28
C ALA A 286 -18.94 20.28 17.57
N ASP A 287 -18.42 21.32 16.93
CA ASP A 287 -19.17 22.26 16.09
C ASP A 287 -19.40 21.77 14.64
N GLY A 288 -18.99 20.54 14.31
CA GLY A 288 -19.13 19.96 12.99
C GLY A 288 -18.08 20.42 11.96
N ARG A 289 -17.10 21.23 12.38
CA ARG A 289 -16.03 21.76 11.52
C ARG A 289 -14.73 21.00 11.69
N PHE A 290 -13.86 21.07 10.69
CA PHE A 290 -12.51 20.48 10.75
C PHE A 290 -11.47 21.43 11.33
N HIS A 291 -11.61 22.72 11.13
CA HIS A 291 -10.64 23.76 11.46
C HIS A 291 -9.26 23.54 10.81
N PRO A 292 -9.17 23.52 9.46
CA PRO A 292 -7.98 23.11 8.73
C PRO A 292 -6.74 23.95 9.05
N GLU A 293 -6.90 25.25 9.30
CA GLU A 293 -5.79 26.18 9.58
C GLU A 293 -5.43 26.26 11.08
N ARG A 294 -6.22 25.64 11.96
CA ARG A 294 -5.89 25.60 13.39
C ARG A 294 -4.64 24.76 13.62
N GLU A 295 -3.78 25.21 14.51
CA GLU A 295 -2.64 24.44 14.98
C GLU A 295 -3.11 23.13 15.64
N ILE A 296 -2.44 22.02 15.34
CA ILE A 296 -2.72 20.76 16.01
C ILE A 296 -1.90 20.65 17.29
N THR A 297 -2.52 20.19 18.39
CA THR A 297 -1.77 19.97 19.62
C THR A 297 -0.97 18.67 19.57
N ARG A 298 0.01 18.52 20.45
CA ARG A 298 0.80 17.28 20.59
C ARG A 298 -0.10 16.10 20.92
N ALA A 299 -1.06 16.28 21.83
CA ALA A 299 -2.05 15.26 22.18
C ALA A 299 -2.90 14.81 20.98
N GLU A 300 -3.40 15.75 20.18
CA GLU A 300 -4.17 15.47 18.97
C GLU A 300 -3.31 14.74 17.92
N GLY A 301 -2.08 15.22 17.70
CA GLY A 301 -1.16 14.63 16.73
C GLY A 301 -0.78 13.20 17.09
N VAL A 302 -0.41 12.96 18.35
CA VAL A 302 -0.08 11.61 18.85
C VAL A 302 -1.28 10.67 18.74
N THR A 303 -2.47 11.12 19.15
CA THR A 303 -3.69 10.30 19.04
C THR A 303 -3.99 9.91 17.59
N ALA A 304 -3.82 10.84 16.65
CA ALA A 304 -4.05 10.55 15.25
C ALA A 304 -2.97 9.58 14.66
N ILE A 305 -1.71 9.73 15.07
CA ILE A 305 -0.64 8.80 14.70
C ILE A 305 -0.92 7.40 15.26
N ASN A 306 -1.31 7.27 16.53
CA ASN A 306 -1.64 5.98 17.12
C ASN A 306 -2.83 5.32 16.39
N ARG A 307 -3.88 6.07 16.06
CA ARG A 307 -5.00 5.57 15.24
C ARG A 307 -4.54 5.10 13.87
N MET A 308 -3.68 5.87 13.21
CA MET A 308 -3.10 5.49 11.93
C MET A 308 -2.29 4.18 12.01
N LEU A 309 -1.59 3.95 13.12
CA LEU A 309 -0.79 2.75 13.36
C LEU A 309 -1.63 1.58 13.89
N GLY A 310 -2.92 1.79 14.17
CA GLY A 310 -3.77 0.78 14.80
C GLY A 310 -3.40 0.47 16.25
N ARG A 311 -2.71 1.39 16.94
CA ARG A 311 -2.34 1.27 18.35
C ARG A 311 -3.49 1.73 19.22
N ASP A 312 -4.01 0.83 20.07
CA ASP A 312 -5.09 1.14 21.01
C ASP A 312 -4.64 0.92 22.45
N GLU A 313 -5.16 1.72 23.31
CA GLU A 313 -4.89 1.64 24.73
C GLU A 313 -6.05 0.94 25.43
N SER A 314 -5.76 -0.11 26.16
CA SER A 314 -6.74 -0.55 27.14
C SER A 314 -6.75 0.44 28.31
N VAL A 315 -7.94 0.85 28.73
CA VAL A 315 -8.09 1.73 29.91
C VAL A 315 -7.40 1.13 31.15
N THR A 316 -7.37 -0.19 31.25
CA THR A 316 -6.73 -0.91 32.35
C THR A 316 -5.22 -0.76 32.33
N GLU A 317 -4.59 -0.77 31.15
CA GLU A 317 -3.13 -0.57 31.01
C GLU A 317 -2.73 0.86 31.38
N VAL A 318 -3.52 1.85 30.96
CA VAL A 318 -3.32 3.26 31.32
C VAL A 318 -3.37 3.46 32.84
N LEU A 319 -4.36 2.84 33.52
CA LEU A 319 -4.54 2.97 34.97
C LEU A 319 -3.44 2.27 35.78
N SER A 320 -2.79 1.25 35.21
CA SER A 320 -1.73 0.48 35.86
C SER A 320 -0.32 0.98 35.56
N ALA A 321 -0.15 1.80 34.53
CA ALA A 321 1.15 2.32 34.13
C ALA A 321 1.66 3.42 35.06
N ALA A 322 2.97 3.36 35.41
CA ALA A 322 3.63 4.46 36.10
C ALA A 322 3.82 5.64 35.15
N ASN A 323 3.01 6.68 35.30
CA ASN A 323 3.12 7.88 34.47
C ASN A 323 4.36 8.70 34.86
N PRO A 324 5.37 8.85 33.96
CA PRO A 324 6.58 9.60 34.25
C PRO A 324 6.42 11.13 34.07
N PHE A 325 5.30 11.59 33.53
CA PHE A 325 5.08 12.99 33.14
C PHE A 325 4.32 13.74 34.20
N SER A 326 4.92 14.79 34.75
CA SER A 326 4.30 15.61 35.79
C SER A 326 3.19 16.54 35.27
N ASP A 327 3.17 16.81 33.96
CA ASP A 327 2.20 17.67 33.26
C ASP A 327 1.10 16.90 32.52
N LEU A 328 1.03 15.57 32.69
CA LEU A 328 0.04 14.71 32.07
C LEU A 328 -0.82 13.99 33.11
N PRO A 329 -1.91 14.62 33.62
CA PRO A 329 -2.77 13.96 34.58
C PRO A 329 -3.45 12.72 33.97
N ALA A 330 -3.68 11.67 34.75
CA ALA A 330 -4.37 10.47 34.31
C ALA A 330 -5.78 10.72 33.75
N SER A 331 -6.39 11.83 34.14
CA SER A 331 -7.69 12.30 33.63
C SER A 331 -7.61 12.99 32.26
N HIS A 332 -6.41 13.27 31.76
CA HIS A 332 -6.26 13.88 30.43
C HIS A 332 -6.75 12.90 29.36
N TRP A 333 -7.59 13.37 28.45
CA TRP A 333 -8.26 12.55 27.42
C TRP A 333 -7.30 11.75 26.54
N ALA A 334 -6.06 12.23 26.31
CA ALA A 334 -5.04 11.57 25.51
C ALA A 334 -3.93 10.94 26.37
N CYS A 335 -4.16 10.75 27.69
CA CYS A 335 -3.13 10.24 28.59
C CYS A 335 -2.53 8.94 28.09
N GLY A 336 -3.35 7.98 27.76
CA GLY A 336 -2.91 6.70 27.27
C GLY A 336 -2.16 6.81 25.95
N ASN A 337 -2.67 7.58 24.97
CA ASN A 337 -1.99 7.80 23.70
C ASN A 337 -0.57 8.36 23.86
N LEU A 338 -0.40 9.30 24.77
CA LEU A 338 0.90 9.90 25.06
C LEU A 338 1.84 8.94 25.80
N LEU A 339 1.32 8.12 26.72
CA LEU A 339 2.10 7.09 27.42
C LEU A 339 2.54 5.99 26.44
N GLU A 340 1.68 5.59 25.52
CA GLU A 340 2.00 4.63 24.47
C GLU A 340 3.09 5.20 23.54
N ALA A 341 2.91 6.40 23.02
CA ALA A 341 3.87 7.06 22.15
C ALA A 341 5.23 7.31 22.81
N ALA A 342 5.25 7.43 24.14
CA ALA A 342 6.47 7.52 24.94
C ALA A 342 7.09 6.16 25.27
N GLY A 343 6.47 5.05 24.88
CA GLY A 343 6.93 3.69 25.18
C GLY A 343 6.76 3.29 26.64
N VAL A 344 5.89 3.99 27.39
CA VAL A 344 5.57 3.68 28.78
C VAL A 344 4.59 2.52 28.87
N LEU A 345 3.58 2.53 27.99
CA LEU A 345 2.70 1.39 27.79
C LEU A 345 3.41 0.40 26.89
N LYS A 346 3.61 -0.79 27.37
CA LYS A 346 4.06 -1.90 26.53
C LYS A 346 2.85 -2.40 25.77
N ASP A 347 3.00 -2.35 24.47
CA ASP A 347 1.94 -2.75 23.59
C ASP A 347 1.43 -4.16 23.80
N ALA A 348 0.13 -4.27 23.55
CA ALA A 348 -0.57 -5.50 23.28
C ALA A 348 -0.29 -6.06 21.87
N SER A 349 0.73 -5.57 21.13
CA SER A 349 1.08 -6.14 19.84
C SER A 349 1.40 -7.62 19.99
N VAL A 350 1.12 -8.36 18.95
CA VAL A 350 1.46 -9.77 18.84
C VAL A 350 2.93 -9.96 19.21
N SER A 351 3.20 -10.38 20.43
CA SER A 351 4.57 -10.68 20.89
C SER A 351 5.13 -11.83 20.08
N GLU A 352 6.47 -11.95 19.98
CA GLU A 352 7.07 -13.15 19.38
C GLU A 352 6.48 -14.43 19.99
N ALA A 353 6.23 -14.43 21.30
CA ALA A 353 5.58 -15.54 22.00
C ALA A 353 4.14 -15.81 21.51
N GLN A 354 3.40 -14.79 21.06
CA GLN A 354 2.06 -14.98 20.47
C GLN A 354 2.15 -15.49 19.05
N MET A 355 3.14 -15.07 18.28
CA MET A 355 3.40 -15.61 16.93
C MET A 355 3.82 -17.08 17.01
N ASP A 356 4.66 -17.45 18.00
CA ASP A 356 5.05 -18.83 18.23
C ASP A 356 3.90 -19.73 18.74
N SER A 357 2.84 -19.11 19.26
CA SER A 357 1.65 -19.81 19.78
C SER A 357 0.52 -19.94 18.77
N LEU A 358 0.68 -19.43 17.55
CA LEU A 358 -0.34 -19.57 16.50
C LEU A 358 -0.58 -21.05 16.16
N PRO A 359 -1.81 -21.42 15.79
CA PRO A 359 -2.10 -22.75 15.26
C PRO A 359 -1.15 -23.08 14.08
N GLU A 360 -0.73 -24.34 13.96
CA GLU A 360 0.10 -24.77 12.83
C GLU A 360 -0.57 -24.42 11.49
N ASN A 361 0.23 -24.06 10.48
CA ASN A 361 -0.23 -23.68 9.15
C ASN A 361 -1.22 -22.49 9.14
N THR A 362 -1.03 -21.51 10.04
CA THR A 362 -1.83 -20.28 10.03
C THR A 362 -1.59 -19.49 8.75
N GLY A 363 -2.65 -19.30 7.96
CA GLY A 363 -2.63 -18.51 6.71
C GLY A 363 -2.91 -17.03 6.92
N ALA A 364 -3.77 -16.69 7.89
CA ALA A 364 -4.11 -15.30 8.24
C ALA A 364 -4.37 -15.20 9.74
N CYS A 365 -3.96 -14.10 10.36
CA CYS A 365 -4.25 -13.81 11.75
C CYS A 365 -4.43 -12.31 11.98
N HIS A 366 -5.21 -11.97 13.00
CA HIS A 366 -5.39 -10.59 13.46
C HIS A 366 -5.66 -10.57 14.96
N PHE A 367 -4.94 -9.69 15.69
CA PHE A 367 -5.15 -9.44 17.10
C PHE A 367 -5.68 -8.03 17.29
N ILE A 368 -6.77 -7.90 18.05
CA ILE A 368 -7.33 -6.59 18.43
C ILE A 368 -6.78 -6.09 19.75
N SER A 369 -6.13 -6.96 20.53
CA SER A 369 -5.50 -6.62 21.81
C SER A 369 -4.47 -7.70 22.19
N ALA A 370 -3.70 -7.48 23.28
CA ALA A 370 -2.78 -8.47 23.83
C ALA A 370 -3.43 -9.80 24.15
N SER A 371 -4.70 -9.81 24.47
CA SER A 371 -5.42 -11.02 24.89
C SER A 371 -6.34 -11.59 23.81
N HIS A 372 -6.87 -10.77 22.92
CA HIS A 372 -7.91 -11.15 21.96
C HIS A 372 -7.40 -11.17 20.54
N GLY A 373 -7.51 -12.32 19.88
CA GLY A 373 -7.10 -12.49 18.49
C GLY A 373 -7.83 -13.62 17.78
N TRP A 374 -7.71 -13.62 16.47
CA TRP A 374 -8.23 -14.64 15.57
C TRP A 374 -7.13 -15.12 14.63
N ALA A 375 -7.19 -16.39 14.28
CA ALA A 375 -6.29 -17.03 13.31
C ALA A 375 -7.09 -18.00 12.44
N VAL A 376 -6.73 -18.08 11.15
CA VAL A 376 -7.25 -19.11 10.26
C VAL A 376 -6.14 -20.10 9.95
N SER A 377 -6.36 -21.35 10.30
CA SER A 377 -5.47 -22.45 10.03
C SER A 377 -6.24 -23.57 9.33
N GLU A 378 -5.73 -24.05 8.20
CA GLU A 378 -6.36 -25.12 7.39
C GLU A 378 -7.85 -24.90 7.13
N GLY A 379 -8.25 -23.65 6.87
CA GLY A 379 -9.64 -23.25 6.65
C GLY A 379 -10.50 -23.14 7.91
N GLN A 380 -10.00 -23.46 9.09
CA GLN A 380 -10.72 -23.32 10.35
C GLN A 380 -10.37 -22.01 11.05
N LEU A 381 -11.38 -21.25 11.46
CA LEU A 381 -11.19 -20.07 12.31
C LEU A 381 -10.99 -20.49 13.76
N PHE A 382 -10.00 -19.87 14.39
CA PHE A 382 -9.73 -19.98 15.82
C PHE A 382 -9.77 -18.60 16.47
N ARG A 383 -10.17 -18.56 17.73
CA ARG A 383 -10.14 -17.36 18.56
C ARG A 383 -9.36 -17.63 19.86
N THR A 384 -8.56 -16.65 20.25
CA THR A 384 -7.94 -16.58 21.58
C THR A 384 -8.51 -15.42 22.39
N THR A 385 -8.56 -15.57 23.72
CA THR A 385 -8.92 -14.53 24.68
C THR A 385 -7.86 -14.39 25.79
N ASP A 386 -6.72 -15.06 25.63
CA ASP A 386 -5.63 -15.13 26.62
C ASP A 386 -4.25 -14.91 25.96
N GLY A 387 -4.24 -14.22 24.82
CA GLY A 387 -3.02 -13.84 24.12
C GLY A 387 -2.34 -15.00 23.38
N GLY A 388 -3.14 -15.96 22.92
CA GLY A 388 -2.62 -17.09 22.14
C GLY A 388 -2.24 -18.32 22.96
N LYS A 389 -2.35 -18.28 24.31
CA LYS A 389 -2.08 -19.46 25.15
C LYS A 389 -3.03 -20.60 24.86
N ASN A 390 -4.28 -20.28 24.57
CA ASN A 390 -5.31 -21.22 24.15
C ASN A 390 -6.06 -20.69 22.93
N TRP A 391 -6.26 -21.58 21.94
CA TRP A 391 -6.98 -21.30 20.72
C TRP A 391 -8.24 -22.18 20.64
N ASN A 392 -9.39 -21.54 20.53
CA ASN A 392 -10.68 -22.20 20.45
C ASN A 392 -11.24 -22.09 19.05
N LYS A 393 -11.75 -23.20 18.50
CA LYS A 393 -12.41 -23.20 17.20
C LYS A 393 -13.69 -22.36 17.22
N VAL A 394 -13.91 -21.56 16.16
CA VAL A 394 -15.08 -20.72 15.99
C VAL A 394 -15.72 -21.03 14.64
N GLY A 395 -17.05 -21.17 14.61
CA GLY A 395 -17.80 -21.41 13.39
C GLY A 395 -17.49 -22.72 12.67
N THR A 396 -17.85 -22.78 11.40
CA THR A 396 -17.56 -23.91 10.50
C THR A 396 -16.32 -23.61 9.66
N PRO A 397 -15.57 -24.66 9.24
CA PRO A 397 -14.43 -24.45 8.34
C PRO A 397 -14.83 -23.81 7.01
N PHE A 398 -13.97 -22.97 6.48
CA PHE A 398 -14.13 -22.35 5.17
C PHE A 398 -13.73 -23.33 4.06
N PRO A 399 -14.55 -23.49 2.99
CA PRO A 399 -14.25 -24.37 1.87
C PRO A 399 -13.27 -23.75 0.84
N TYR A 400 -12.60 -22.64 1.18
CA TYR A 400 -11.73 -21.87 0.32
C TYR A 400 -10.48 -21.40 1.07
N THR A 401 -9.48 -20.92 0.34
CA THR A 401 -8.25 -20.35 0.90
C THR A 401 -8.52 -18.96 1.46
N VAL A 402 -8.18 -18.74 2.73
CA VAL A 402 -8.27 -17.42 3.37
C VAL A 402 -6.92 -16.72 3.26
N SER A 403 -6.92 -15.53 2.65
CA SER A 403 -5.74 -14.70 2.42
C SER A 403 -5.68 -13.44 3.28
N GLY A 404 -6.81 -13.03 3.86
CA GLY A 404 -6.90 -11.85 4.71
C GLY A 404 -7.93 -12.01 5.82
N LEU A 405 -7.62 -11.48 6.99
CA LEU A 405 -8.50 -11.48 8.16
C LEU A 405 -8.30 -10.18 8.91
N PHE A 406 -9.39 -9.52 9.27
CA PHE A 406 -9.35 -8.31 10.07
C PHE A 406 -10.59 -8.21 10.96
N PHE A 407 -10.39 -7.88 12.23
CA PHE A 407 -11.47 -7.63 13.18
C PHE A 407 -11.40 -6.18 13.66
N PHE A 408 -12.51 -5.47 13.56
CA PHE A 408 -12.67 -4.11 14.07
C PHE A 408 -12.89 -4.09 15.59
N GLY A 409 -13.29 -5.22 16.16
CA GLY A 409 -13.60 -5.45 17.56
C GLY A 409 -13.92 -6.91 17.80
N GLU A 410 -14.44 -7.25 18.97
CA GLU A 410 -14.72 -8.65 19.32
C GLU A 410 -15.84 -9.31 18.51
N GLN A 411 -16.73 -8.53 17.93
CA GLN A 411 -17.91 -9.01 17.20
C GLN A 411 -17.79 -8.78 15.68
N GLU A 412 -17.23 -7.64 15.29
CA GLU A 412 -17.18 -7.19 13.91
C GLU A 412 -15.87 -7.56 13.25
N GLY A 413 -15.94 -8.18 12.07
CA GLY A 413 -14.74 -8.55 11.31
C GLY A 413 -15.00 -8.79 9.84
N ILE A 414 -13.91 -8.82 9.07
CA ILE A 414 -13.91 -9.08 7.63
C ILE A 414 -12.89 -10.17 7.33
N LEU A 415 -13.25 -11.03 6.39
CA LEU A 415 -12.41 -12.09 5.87
C LEU A 415 -12.34 -11.99 4.35
N LEU A 416 -11.16 -12.11 3.80
CA LEU A 416 -10.91 -12.24 2.37
C LEU A 416 -10.41 -13.64 2.06
N GLY A 417 -11.02 -14.27 1.09
CA GLY A 417 -10.62 -15.59 0.59
C GLY A 417 -10.70 -15.68 -0.93
N SER A 418 -10.29 -16.83 -1.45
CA SER A 418 -10.38 -17.19 -2.86
C SER A 418 -10.60 -18.69 -3.05
N SER A 419 -11.22 -19.06 -4.17
CA SER A 419 -11.43 -20.45 -4.60
C SER A 419 -11.07 -20.59 -6.07
N GLN A 420 -11.21 -21.81 -6.61
CA GLN A 420 -11.04 -22.04 -8.05
C GLN A 420 -12.12 -21.34 -8.89
N GLU A 421 -13.28 -21.07 -8.30
CA GLU A 421 -14.44 -20.47 -8.98
C GLU A 421 -14.51 -18.95 -8.79
N SER A 422 -13.86 -18.41 -7.75
CA SER A 422 -13.88 -16.98 -7.43
C SER A 422 -12.52 -16.50 -6.92
N ALA A 423 -11.98 -15.49 -7.57
CA ALA A 423 -10.74 -14.84 -7.16
C ALA A 423 -10.89 -13.93 -5.93
N CYS A 424 -12.13 -13.60 -5.55
CA CYS A 424 -12.43 -12.78 -4.39
C CYS A 424 -13.69 -13.29 -3.70
N ILE A 425 -13.55 -13.67 -2.44
CA ILE A 425 -14.65 -14.00 -1.52
C ILE A 425 -14.47 -13.05 -0.34
N LEU A 426 -15.39 -12.12 -0.16
CA LEU A 426 -15.33 -11.13 0.90
C LEU A 426 -16.49 -11.34 1.86
N LEU A 427 -16.18 -11.73 3.08
CA LEU A 427 -17.17 -12.03 4.09
C LEU A 427 -17.10 -11.05 5.25
N ARG A 428 -18.23 -10.84 5.90
CA ARG A 428 -18.36 -10.05 7.12
C ARG A 428 -19.01 -10.86 8.24
N THR A 429 -18.51 -10.67 9.45
CA THR A 429 -19.12 -11.22 10.66
C THR A 429 -19.56 -10.09 11.59
N HIS A 430 -20.68 -10.32 12.31
CA HIS A 430 -21.22 -9.45 13.36
C HIS A 430 -21.30 -10.17 14.72
N ASP A 431 -20.74 -11.38 14.82
CA ASP A 431 -20.84 -12.25 15.99
C ASP A 431 -19.52 -12.89 16.40
N GLY A 432 -18.41 -12.25 16.01
CA GLY A 432 -17.06 -12.68 16.36
C GLY A 432 -16.56 -13.88 15.55
N GLY A 433 -17.11 -14.08 14.35
CA GLY A 433 -16.70 -15.14 13.44
C GLY A 433 -17.49 -16.44 13.55
N ARG A 434 -18.60 -16.47 14.29
CA ARG A 434 -19.47 -17.67 14.35
C ARG A 434 -20.27 -17.86 13.08
N THR A 435 -20.77 -16.75 12.53
CA THR A 435 -21.44 -16.70 11.22
C THR A 435 -20.84 -15.62 10.33
N TRP A 436 -20.96 -15.79 9.02
CA TRP A 436 -20.39 -14.89 8.03
C TRP A 436 -21.39 -14.63 6.92
N ASP A 437 -21.58 -13.34 6.61
CA ASP A 437 -22.38 -12.88 5.49
C ASP A 437 -21.48 -12.52 4.32
N ASP A 438 -21.88 -12.92 3.11
CA ASP A 438 -21.13 -12.57 1.90
C ASP A 438 -21.42 -11.13 1.48
N LEU A 439 -20.42 -10.27 1.57
CA LEU A 439 -20.53 -8.87 1.16
C LEU A 439 -20.67 -8.70 -0.35
N LEU A 440 -20.21 -9.67 -1.14
CA LEU A 440 -20.24 -9.61 -2.60
C LEU A 440 -21.56 -10.07 -3.19
N VAL A 441 -22.38 -10.81 -2.43
CA VAL A 441 -23.74 -11.23 -2.86
C VAL A 441 -24.72 -10.04 -2.90
N ASN A 442 -24.37 -8.92 -2.26
CA ASN A 442 -25.14 -7.68 -2.41
C ASN A 442 -24.36 -6.67 -3.25
N PRO A 443 -24.53 -6.65 -4.58
CA PRO A 443 -23.80 -5.77 -5.49
C PRO A 443 -23.99 -4.30 -5.23
N ALA A 444 -25.09 -3.90 -4.59
CA ALA A 444 -25.31 -2.53 -4.16
C ALA A 444 -24.24 -2.08 -3.12
N ALA A 445 -23.64 -3.00 -2.40
CA ALA A 445 -22.51 -2.70 -1.52
C ALA A 445 -21.21 -2.52 -2.31
N LEU A 446 -20.97 -3.33 -3.36
CA LEU A 446 -19.80 -3.19 -4.23
C LEU A 446 -19.89 -2.00 -5.17
N THR A 447 -21.07 -1.65 -5.68
CA THR A 447 -21.24 -0.48 -6.56
C THR A 447 -20.96 0.84 -5.85
N ARG A 448 -20.95 0.88 -4.52
CA ARG A 448 -20.35 2.00 -3.78
C ARG A 448 -18.85 2.17 -4.03
N TYR A 449 -18.15 1.09 -4.39
CA TYR A 449 -16.70 1.04 -4.49
C TYR A 449 -16.19 0.82 -5.91
N LEU A 450 -17.04 0.30 -6.80
CA LEU A 450 -16.72 0.06 -8.20
C LEU A 450 -17.72 0.83 -9.08
N PRO A 451 -17.28 1.46 -10.16
CA PRO A 451 -18.18 2.22 -11.02
C PRO A 451 -19.21 1.28 -11.67
N ALA A 452 -20.45 1.35 -11.20
CA ALA A 452 -21.57 0.53 -11.70
C ALA A 452 -21.79 0.65 -13.21
N GLU A 453 -21.37 1.78 -13.80
CA GLU A 453 -21.49 2.07 -15.22
C GLU A 453 -20.65 1.14 -16.10
N GLN A 454 -19.61 0.51 -15.57
CA GLN A 454 -18.72 -0.40 -16.30
C GLN A 454 -19.17 -1.88 -16.24
N PHE A 455 -20.14 -2.21 -15.39
CA PHE A 455 -20.56 -3.57 -15.17
C PHE A 455 -22.10 -3.70 -15.30
N PRO A 456 -22.62 -4.11 -16.44
CA PRO A 456 -24.05 -4.16 -16.70
C PRO A 456 -24.80 -5.22 -15.88
N THR A 457 -24.09 -6.18 -15.26
CA THR A 457 -24.68 -7.20 -14.38
C THR A 457 -23.71 -7.59 -13.25
N GLU A 458 -24.27 -8.04 -12.11
CA GLU A 458 -23.53 -8.58 -10.96
C GLU A 458 -22.58 -9.70 -11.35
N LYS A 459 -23.04 -10.59 -12.21
CA LYS A 459 -22.27 -11.74 -12.67
C LYS A 459 -21.02 -11.30 -13.44
N SER A 460 -21.13 -10.29 -14.29
CA SER A 460 -20.00 -9.80 -15.06
C SER A 460 -18.94 -9.11 -14.19
N LEU A 461 -19.34 -8.47 -13.10
CA LEU A 461 -18.40 -7.91 -12.12
C LEU A 461 -17.58 -9.00 -11.45
N MET A 462 -18.24 -10.02 -10.90
CA MET A 462 -17.56 -11.13 -10.20
C MET A 462 -16.61 -11.91 -11.11
N GLU A 463 -17.02 -12.17 -12.35
CA GLU A 463 -16.20 -12.83 -13.36
C GLU A 463 -15.01 -11.98 -13.83
N SER A 464 -15.03 -10.68 -13.60
CA SER A 464 -13.97 -9.77 -13.98
C SER A 464 -12.87 -9.61 -12.93
N ILE A 465 -13.12 -9.98 -11.67
CA ILE A 465 -12.14 -9.83 -10.60
C ILE A 465 -10.98 -10.82 -10.81
N VAL A 466 -9.76 -10.31 -10.79
CA VAL A 466 -8.52 -11.09 -10.94
C VAL A 466 -7.91 -11.41 -9.60
N SER A 467 -7.87 -10.45 -8.68
CA SER A 467 -7.34 -10.63 -7.33
C SER A 467 -7.88 -9.57 -6.37
N ALA A 468 -7.79 -9.86 -5.09
CA ALA A 468 -8.13 -8.92 -4.03
C ALA A 468 -7.13 -9.03 -2.87
N GLU A 469 -6.92 -7.92 -2.16
CA GLU A 469 -6.04 -7.80 -1.01
C GLU A 469 -6.69 -6.95 0.09
N LEU A 470 -6.57 -7.39 1.35
CA LEU A 470 -6.93 -6.61 2.52
C LEU A 470 -5.67 -6.09 3.22
N ARG A 471 -5.62 -4.81 3.51
CA ARG A 471 -4.56 -4.20 4.33
C ARG A 471 -5.16 -3.34 5.43
N PRO A 472 -4.69 -3.46 6.68
CA PRO A 472 -5.15 -2.59 7.75
C PRO A 472 -4.93 -1.10 7.39
N ALA A 473 -5.93 -0.29 7.69
CA ALA A 473 -5.89 1.17 7.56
C ALA A 473 -6.12 1.84 8.93
N GLY A 474 -5.66 1.21 9.98
CA GLY A 474 -5.95 1.50 11.37
C GLY A 474 -6.84 0.40 11.99
N ARG A 475 -7.40 0.65 13.17
CA ARG A 475 -8.28 -0.31 13.86
C ARG A 475 -9.70 -0.35 13.35
N THR A 476 -10.16 0.77 12.85
CA THR A 476 -11.57 0.97 12.45
C THR A 476 -11.79 0.82 10.96
N ALA A 477 -10.74 0.57 10.19
CA ALA A 477 -10.82 0.50 8.74
C ALA A 477 -9.80 -0.48 8.13
N VAL A 478 -10.14 -1.01 6.97
CA VAL A 478 -9.23 -1.75 6.11
C VAL A 478 -9.29 -1.21 4.69
N TYR A 479 -8.16 -1.24 4.00
CA TYR A 479 -8.12 -1.07 2.56
C TYR A 479 -8.44 -2.41 1.91
N LEU A 480 -9.48 -2.44 1.07
CA LEU A 480 -9.74 -3.50 0.12
C LEU A 480 -9.25 -3.04 -1.26
N THR A 481 -8.24 -3.68 -1.79
CA THR A 481 -7.80 -3.45 -3.17
C THR A 481 -8.31 -4.58 -4.02
N ILE A 482 -9.14 -4.28 -5.03
CA ILE A 482 -9.65 -5.25 -6.00
C ILE A 482 -9.02 -4.95 -7.35
N ARG A 483 -8.44 -5.95 -7.99
CA ARG A 483 -7.98 -5.90 -9.38
C ARG A 483 -8.98 -6.64 -10.25
N TYR A 484 -9.40 -6.01 -11.33
CA TYR A 484 -10.44 -6.55 -12.24
C TYR A 484 -10.15 -6.19 -13.69
N ARG A 485 -10.76 -6.93 -14.60
CA ARG A 485 -10.72 -6.64 -16.06
C ARG A 485 -11.99 -5.91 -16.45
N PRO A 486 -11.94 -4.65 -16.89
CA PRO A 486 -13.11 -3.91 -17.33
C PRO A 486 -13.81 -4.57 -18.53
N TYR A 487 -15.13 -4.64 -18.52
CA TYR A 487 -15.94 -5.34 -19.53
C TYR A 487 -15.78 -4.78 -20.95
N GLU A 488 -15.57 -3.47 -21.10
CA GLU A 488 -15.41 -2.82 -22.41
C GLU A 488 -14.04 -3.10 -23.07
N SER A 489 -13.08 -3.63 -22.34
CA SER A 489 -11.76 -3.97 -22.87
C SER A 489 -11.70 -5.29 -23.63
N ILE A 490 -12.82 -6.04 -23.78
CA ILE A 490 -12.88 -7.31 -24.49
C ILE A 490 -12.45 -7.22 -25.94
N HIS A 491 -12.42 -6.05 -26.50
CA HIS A 491 -12.08 -5.90 -27.93
C HIS A 491 -10.65 -5.50 -28.23
N VAL A 492 -9.82 -5.08 -27.26
CA VAL A 492 -8.48 -4.55 -27.58
C VAL A 492 -7.35 -4.95 -26.61
N TYR A 493 -7.55 -5.11 -25.29
CA TYR A 493 -6.44 -5.34 -24.35
C TYR A 493 -6.84 -6.17 -23.11
N ASP A 494 -5.91 -7.06 -22.65
CA ASP A 494 -5.96 -7.67 -21.30
C ASP A 494 -5.56 -6.62 -20.24
N PHE A 495 -6.43 -5.67 -19.99
CA PHE A 495 -6.19 -4.58 -19.08
C PHE A 495 -6.77 -4.91 -17.70
N GLU A 496 -5.93 -4.91 -16.68
CA GLU A 496 -6.34 -5.05 -15.30
C GLU A 496 -6.43 -3.68 -14.65
N ALA A 497 -7.61 -3.27 -14.23
CA ALA A 497 -7.80 -2.09 -13.42
C ALA A 497 -7.74 -2.46 -11.93
N ALA A 498 -7.21 -1.58 -11.11
CA ALA A 498 -7.23 -1.73 -9.66
C ALA A 498 -8.11 -0.64 -9.04
N ARG A 499 -8.96 -1.01 -8.08
CA ARG A 499 -9.74 -0.12 -7.24
C ARG A 499 -9.43 -0.38 -5.79
N GLN A 500 -9.35 0.67 -5.02
CA GLN A 500 -9.17 0.59 -3.58
C GLN A 500 -10.43 1.11 -2.90
N ALA A 501 -10.97 0.31 -2.00
CA ALA A 501 -12.09 0.69 -1.15
C ALA A 501 -11.62 0.72 0.31
N VAL A 502 -12.30 1.52 1.13
CA VAL A 502 -12.15 1.49 2.58
C VAL A 502 -13.39 0.87 3.17
N ILE A 503 -13.21 -0.14 3.99
CA ILE A 503 -14.29 -0.80 4.72
C ILE A 503 -14.10 -0.48 6.20
N THR A 504 -15.15 0.00 6.84
CA THR A 504 -15.17 0.35 8.27
C THR A 504 -16.16 -0.55 9.01
N ALA A 505 -16.14 -0.50 10.35
CA ALA A 505 -17.10 -1.22 11.16
C ALA A 505 -18.56 -0.80 10.84
N ASP A 506 -18.77 0.45 10.42
CA ASP A 506 -20.09 1.03 10.17
C ASP A 506 -20.54 0.92 8.69
N THR A 507 -19.72 0.39 7.79
CA THR A 507 -20.01 0.14 6.38
C THR A 507 -20.26 -1.32 6.12
#